data_1bd45623f103b58f5678b3f5c0fa02f1
#
_entry.id   1bd45623f103b58f5678b3f5c0fa02f1
#
_cell.length_a   1.000
_cell.length_b   1.000
_cell.length_c   1.000
_cell.angle_alpha   90.00
_cell.angle_beta   90.00
_cell.angle_gamma   90.00
#
_symmetry.space_group_name_H-M   'P 1'
#
loop_
_entity.id
_entity.type
_entity.pdbx_description
1 polymer ?
#
loop_
_entity_poly.entity_id
_entity_poly.type
_entity_poly.pdbx_seq_one_letter_code
_entity_poly.pdbx_strand_id
1 'polypeptide(L)'
;MNLPALELAQVVVATVATICMIGLGFLHRPGRATAAWSLAFVIVMATAYATMVATATGDESLRVASMGVLMCAPALMWSGLRLDRGASAHVWLPIVIAVLSPAALLLTASTDAFSWAFRLVFAVVGVVASLTIVELVRRPGRGGGTSFPLTVFSLAVAAAAATSLAAGLLSPDGGSDLSFLRTVNSLGMLAYLVCALVTLLFLARRGEHEPARSVFEDVAVERLRRAQASGERSWALLYVRLDDADDLEAVVGTAAFADLVSRLRDDICEIFPTEADLGRVGPADFAVLTAQPATVLRDRVRTLVRSVAAGHEVTRDALEVGTSASVGWAGVSEFGYDLDTLVTAARAAADRSAAAGGDRWERATA
;
A
#
# COMPACT_ATOMS: atom_id res chain seq x y z
N MET A 1 -11.77 29.49 -17.56
CA MET A 1 -10.33 29.35 -17.28
C MET A 1 -9.64 29.26 -18.64
N ASN A 2 -8.68 30.14 -18.92
CA ASN A 2 -8.02 30.16 -20.24
C ASN A 2 -7.11 28.93 -20.37
N LEU A 3 -7.05 28.29 -21.55
CA LEU A 3 -6.22 27.11 -21.83
C LEU A 3 -4.79 27.20 -21.27
N PRO A 4 -4.05 28.34 -21.46
CA PRO A 4 -2.70 28.47 -20.92
C PRO A 4 -2.64 28.46 -19.39
N ALA A 5 -3.68 28.90 -18.68
CA ALA A 5 -3.74 28.83 -17.22
C ALA A 5 -3.93 27.38 -16.72
N LEU A 6 -4.64 26.54 -17.47
CA LEU A 6 -4.84 25.14 -17.15
C LEU A 6 -3.56 24.32 -17.36
N GLU A 7 -2.84 24.57 -18.46
CA GLU A 7 -1.54 23.93 -18.73
C GLU A 7 -0.50 24.31 -17.67
N LEU A 8 -0.43 25.57 -17.26
CA LEU A 8 0.45 26.01 -16.18
C LEU A 8 0.09 25.30 -14.86
N ALA A 9 -1.20 25.19 -14.53
CA ALA A 9 -1.65 24.47 -13.34
C ALA A 9 -1.24 22.99 -13.38
N GLN A 10 -1.33 22.33 -14.54
CA GLN A 10 -0.88 20.94 -14.71
C GLN A 10 0.63 20.78 -14.46
N VAL A 11 1.45 21.67 -15.02
CA VAL A 11 2.91 21.67 -14.80
C VAL A 11 3.25 21.86 -13.32
N VAL A 12 2.63 22.85 -12.65
CA VAL A 12 2.87 23.11 -11.23
C VAL A 12 2.47 21.91 -10.36
N VAL A 13 1.27 21.39 -10.56
CA VAL A 13 0.77 20.23 -9.78
C VAL A 13 1.62 18.99 -10.04
N ALA A 14 1.99 18.71 -11.31
CA ALA A 14 2.85 17.57 -11.65
C ALA A 14 4.25 17.70 -11.02
N THR A 15 4.81 18.92 -11.00
CA THR A 15 6.13 19.17 -10.38
C THR A 15 6.07 18.95 -8.87
N VAL A 16 5.08 19.54 -8.19
CA VAL A 16 4.90 19.36 -6.73
C VAL A 16 4.64 17.90 -6.40
N ALA A 17 3.77 17.23 -7.15
CA ALA A 17 3.47 15.82 -6.96
C ALA A 17 4.71 14.93 -7.13
N THR A 18 5.56 15.22 -8.11
CA THR A 18 6.82 14.49 -8.35
C THR A 18 7.79 14.70 -7.19
N ILE A 19 7.98 15.94 -6.73
CA ILE A 19 8.84 16.25 -5.58
C ILE A 19 8.34 15.55 -4.32
N CYS A 20 7.03 15.59 -4.06
CA CYS A 20 6.42 14.90 -2.92
C CYS A 20 6.60 13.38 -3.03
N MET A 21 6.37 12.79 -4.21
CA MET A 21 6.49 11.33 -4.37
C MET A 21 7.95 10.86 -4.23
N ILE A 22 8.92 11.62 -4.72
CA ILE A 22 10.35 11.29 -4.55
C ILE A 22 10.76 11.55 -3.10
N GLY A 23 10.49 12.73 -2.55
CA GLY A 23 10.94 13.14 -1.22
C GLY A 23 10.27 12.36 -0.10
N LEU A 24 8.95 12.29 -0.11
CA LEU A 24 8.15 11.68 0.95
C LEU A 24 7.82 10.20 0.71
N GLY A 25 7.90 9.75 -0.54
CA GLY A 25 7.67 8.36 -0.91
C GLY A 25 8.97 7.57 -1.06
N PHE A 26 9.76 7.87 -2.09
CA PHE A 26 10.92 7.06 -2.45
C PHE A 26 12.11 7.23 -1.50
N LEU A 27 12.47 8.47 -1.13
CA LEU A 27 13.62 8.68 -0.22
C LEU A 27 13.32 8.19 1.19
N HIS A 28 12.06 8.22 1.60
CA HIS A 28 11.65 7.73 2.91
C HIS A 28 11.60 6.19 2.96
N ARG A 29 11.12 5.55 1.89
CA ARG A 29 11.08 4.08 1.73
C ARG A 29 11.61 3.67 0.36
N PRO A 30 12.95 3.54 0.20
CA PRO A 30 13.52 3.11 -1.06
C PRO A 30 13.12 1.65 -1.35
N GLY A 31 12.40 1.45 -2.46
CA GLY A 31 11.91 0.14 -2.86
C GLY A 31 11.49 0.12 -4.33
N ARG A 32 11.30 -1.09 -4.88
CA ARG A 32 10.89 -1.25 -6.29
C ARG A 32 9.52 -0.65 -6.58
N ALA A 33 8.58 -0.72 -5.63
CA ALA A 33 7.24 -0.16 -5.75
C ALA A 33 7.28 1.38 -5.78
N THR A 34 7.93 2.00 -4.79
CA THR A 34 8.07 3.46 -4.69
C THR A 34 8.90 4.03 -5.84
N ALA A 35 9.90 3.29 -6.36
CA ALA A 35 10.63 3.65 -7.56
C ALA A 35 9.73 3.69 -8.80
N ALA A 36 8.86 2.68 -8.99
CA ALA A 36 7.90 2.65 -10.10
C ALA A 36 6.89 3.79 -10.02
N TRP A 37 6.38 4.11 -8.83
CA TRP A 37 5.49 5.25 -8.62
C TRP A 37 6.19 6.59 -8.88
N SER A 38 7.41 6.77 -8.34
CA SER A 38 8.21 7.99 -8.61
C SER A 38 8.47 8.18 -10.09
N LEU A 39 8.82 7.11 -10.81
CA LEU A 39 9.01 7.16 -12.26
C LEU A 39 7.73 7.56 -13.00
N ALA A 40 6.55 7.07 -12.58
CA ALA A 40 5.27 7.48 -13.15
C ALA A 40 5.06 9.00 -13.01
N PHE A 41 5.32 9.58 -11.83
CA PHE A 41 5.19 11.02 -11.60
C PHE A 41 6.23 11.84 -12.38
N VAL A 42 7.47 11.35 -12.51
CA VAL A 42 8.51 11.98 -13.35
C VAL A 42 8.07 12.03 -14.80
N ILE A 43 7.48 10.96 -15.34
CA ILE A 43 6.95 10.94 -16.70
C ILE A 43 5.79 11.93 -16.86
N VAL A 44 4.86 11.95 -15.90
CA VAL A 44 3.75 12.94 -15.92
C VAL A 44 4.29 14.37 -15.93
N MET A 45 5.28 14.67 -15.09
CA MET A 45 5.92 15.98 -15.05
C MET A 45 6.61 16.30 -16.39
N ALA A 46 7.45 15.41 -16.91
CA ALA A 46 8.18 15.62 -18.15
C ALA A 46 7.22 15.84 -19.34
N THR A 47 6.14 15.06 -19.42
CA THR A 47 5.13 15.21 -20.49
C THR A 47 4.30 16.49 -20.33
N ALA A 48 4.04 16.96 -19.10
CA ALA A 48 3.38 18.24 -18.88
C ALA A 48 4.25 19.42 -19.36
N TYR A 49 5.55 19.42 -19.06
CA TYR A 49 6.49 20.40 -19.60
C TYR A 49 6.60 20.32 -21.12
N ALA A 50 6.70 19.11 -21.68
CA ALA A 50 6.77 18.93 -23.13
C ALA A 50 5.52 19.46 -23.84
N THR A 51 4.32 19.22 -23.26
CA THR A 51 3.06 19.77 -23.81
C THR A 51 3.04 21.31 -23.75
N MET A 52 3.49 21.90 -22.64
CA MET A 52 3.58 23.36 -22.51
C MET A 52 4.54 23.95 -23.55
N VAL A 53 5.71 23.36 -23.77
CA VAL A 53 6.67 23.78 -24.81
C VAL A 53 6.07 23.60 -26.20
N ALA A 54 5.42 22.45 -26.47
CA ALA A 54 4.75 22.20 -27.74
C ALA A 54 3.68 23.25 -28.08
N THR A 55 2.87 23.64 -27.07
CA THR A 55 1.87 24.70 -27.23
C THR A 55 2.53 26.08 -27.49
N ALA A 56 3.63 26.40 -26.80
CA ALA A 56 4.36 27.66 -26.97
C ALA A 56 5.08 27.78 -28.34
N THR A 57 5.58 26.62 -28.85
CA THR A 57 6.29 26.60 -30.15
C THR A 57 5.38 26.27 -31.34
N GLY A 58 4.16 25.81 -31.10
CA GLY A 58 3.27 25.29 -32.15
C GLY A 58 3.69 23.94 -32.73
N ASP A 59 4.53 23.17 -32.00
CA ASP A 59 5.00 21.87 -32.45
C ASP A 59 3.96 20.77 -32.11
N GLU A 60 3.13 20.46 -33.09
CA GLU A 60 2.08 19.46 -32.99
C GLU A 60 2.66 18.05 -32.79
N SER A 61 3.82 17.74 -33.38
CA SER A 61 4.48 16.44 -33.25
C SER A 61 4.92 16.19 -31.80
N LEU A 62 5.52 17.21 -31.17
CA LEU A 62 5.92 17.13 -29.76
C LEU A 62 4.69 16.99 -28.85
N ARG A 63 3.59 17.66 -29.15
CA ARG A 63 2.34 17.58 -28.41
C ARG A 63 1.74 16.17 -28.47
N VAL A 64 1.68 15.56 -29.66
CA VAL A 64 1.16 14.21 -29.87
C VAL A 64 2.06 13.18 -29.23
N ALA A 65 3.39 13.31 -29.37
CA ALA A 65 4.35 12.42 -28.74
C ALA A 65 4.24 12.43 -27.20
N SER A 66 4.19 13.63 -26.58
CA SER A 66 4.07 13.76 -25.12
C SER A 66 2.78 13.12 -24.60
N MET A 67 1.67 13.29 -25.31
CA MET A 67 0.38 12.68 -24.97
C MET A 67 0.45 11.15 -25.05
N GLY A 68 1.13 10.59 -26.05
CA GLY A 68 1.33 9.14 -26.18
C GLY A 68 2.19 8.57 -25.05
N VAL A 69 3.29 9.26 -24.68
CA VAL A 69 4.16 8.83 -23.57
C VAL A 69 3.43 8.86 -22.24
N LEU A 70 2.61 9.89 -21.99
CA LEU A 70 1.82 10.03 -20.76
C LEU A 70 0.95 8.79 -20.47
N MET A 71 0.49 8.09 -21.52
CA MET A 71 -0.38 6.90 -21.38
C MET A 71 0.29 5.71 -20.68
N CYS A 72 1.63 5.72 -20.50
CA CYS A 72 2.32 4.66 -19.75
C CYS A 72 2.29 4.87 -18.22
N ALA A 73 2.00 6.09 -17.73
CA ALA A 73 2.02 6.40 -16.31
C ALA A 73 1.06 5.54 -15.47
N PRO A 74 -0.22 5.32 -15.85
CA PRO A 74 -1.10 4.39 -15.15
C PRO A 74 -0.56 2.96 -15.06
N ALA A 75 0.14 2.48 -16.10
CA ALA A 75 0.72 1.15 -16.11
C ALA A 75 1.91 1.02 -15.14
N LEU A 76 2.70 2.08 -14.97
CA LEU A 76 3.74 2.15 -13.94
C LEU A 76 3.13 2.17 -12.52
N MET A 77 2.05 2.93 -12.32
CA MET A 77 1.35 2.96 -11.04
C MET A 77 0.79 1.57 -10.70
N TRP A 78 0.14 0.90 -11.64
CA TRP A 78 -0.35 -0.47 -11.46
C TRP A 78 0.78 -1.47 -11.18
N SER A 79 1.89 -1.40 -11.94
CA SER A 79 3.06 -2.28 -11.71
C SER A 79 3.65 -2.07 -10.31
N GLY A 80 3.72 -0.82 -9.84
CA GLY A 80 4.14 -0.49 -8.49
C GLY A 80 3.20 -1.04 -7.41
N LEU A 81 1.87 -1.00 -7.64
CA LEU A 81 0.89 -1.59 -6.73
C LEU A 81 1.06 -3.11 -6.60
N ARG A 82 1.39 -3.80 -7.68
CA ARG A 82 1.71 -5.24 -7.65
C ARG A 82 2.98 -5.54 -6.88
N LEU A 83 4.04 -4.75 -7.13
CA LEU A 83 5.31 -4.88 -6.40
C LEU A 83 5.14 -4.67 -4.89
N ASP A 84 4.33 -3.70 -4.50
CA ASP A 84 4.04 -3.41 -3.10
C ASP A 84 3.29 -4.56 -2.39
N ARG A 85 2.54 -5.35 -3.14
CA ARG A 85 1.88 -6.57 -2.65
C ARG A 85 2.78 -7.83 -2.71
N GLY A 86 4.02 -7.70 -3.13
CA GLY A 86 4.93 -8.85 -3.32
C GLY A 86 4.66 -9.68 -4.58
N ALA A 87 3.77 -9.22 -5.48
CA ALA A 87 3.49 -9.92 -6.73
C ALA A 87 4.50 -9.55 -7.83
N SER A 88 4.65 -10.43 -8.83
CA SER A 88 5.53 -10.18 -9.98
C SER A 88 5.11 -8.93 -10.76
N ALA A 89 6.05 -8.00 -10.96
CA ALA A 89 5.84 -6.84 -11.81
C ALA A 89 5.86 -7.24 -13.29
N HIS A 90 4.91 -6.69 -14.05
CA HIS A 90 4.93 -6.81 -15.51
C HIS A 90 5.60 -5.55 -16.11
N VAL A 91 6.90 -5.38 -15.85
CA VAL A 91 7.68 -4.18 -16.22
C VAL A 91 7.66 -3.92 -17.74
N TRP A 92 7.47 -4.96 -18.54
CA TRP A 92 7.38 -4.84 -19.99
C TRP A 92 6.15 -4.04 -20.45
N LEU A 93 5.03 -4.08 -19.69
CA LEU A 93 3.77 -3.41 -20.08
C LEU A 93 3.91 -1.88 -20.16
N PRO A 94 4.41 -1.16 -19.12
CA PRO A 94 4.67 0.27 -19.25
C PRO A 94 5.62 0.64 -20.38
N ILE A 95 6.66 -0.19 -20.62
CA ILE A 95 7.64 0.05 -21.69
C ILE A 95 6.96 -0.06 -23.07
N VAL A 96 6.17 -1.10 -23.28
CA VAL A 96 5.44 -1.30 -24.55
C VAL A 96 4.48 -0.14 -24.80
N ILE A 97 3.73 0.30 -23.77
CA ILE A 97 2.81 1.44 -23.90
C ILE A 97 3.61 2.73 -24.19
N ALA A 98 4.74 2.97 -23.50
CA ALA A 98 5.56 4.15 -23.68
C ALA A 98 6.15 4.29 -25.10
N VAL A 99 6.35 3.17 -25.81
CA VAL A 99 6.89 3.16 -27.17
C VAL A 99 5.78 3.12 -28.23
N LEU A 100 4.82 2.21 -28.07
CA LEU A 100 3.79 2.00 -29.09
C LEU A 100 2.74 3.09 -29.14
N SER A 101 2.35 3.70 -27.98
CA SER A 101 1.34 4.73 -27.97
C SER A 101 1.78 6.00 -28.72
N PRO A 102 2.95 6.62 -28.43
CA PRO A 102 3.40 7.78 -29.18
C PRO A 102 3.66 7.45 -30.65
N ALA A 103 4.21 6.25 -30.96
CA ALA A 103 4.44 5.84 -32.34
C ALA A 103 3.12 5.74 -33.12
N ALA A 104 2.10 5.08 -32.56
CA ALA A 104 0.78 4.98 -33.20
C ALA A 104 0.13 6.32 -33.42
N LEU A 105 0.18 7.21 -32.45
CA LEU A 105 -0.40 8.54 -32.55
C LEU A 105 0.36 9.44 -33.55
N LEU A 106 1.69 9.39 -33.58
CA LEU A 106 2.50 10.16 -34.55
C LEU A 106 2.29 9.67 -35.99
N LEU A 107 2.25 8.36 -36.22
CA LEU A 107 2.01 7.79 -37.54
C LEU A 107 0.63 8.12 -38.11
N THR A 108 -0.34 8.36 -37.23
CA THR A 108 -1.71 8.68 -37.64
C THR A 108 -2.04 10.17 -37.54
N ALA A 109 -1.14 11.02 -37.04
CA ALA A 109 -1.39 12.42 -36.70
C ALA A 109 -1.96 13.25 -37.87
N SER A 110 -1.58 12.94 -39.10
CA SER A 110 -2.03 13.62 -40.33
C SER A 110 -3.12 12.88 -41.10
N THR A 111 -3.74 11.85 -40.51
CA THR A 111 -4.74 11.01 -41.18
C THR A 111 -6.06 10.97 -40.39
N ASP A 112 -7.14 10.61 -41.07
CA ASP A 112 -8.45 10.39 -40.44
C ASP A 112 -8.43 9.25 -39.39
N ALA A 113 -7.41 8.39 -39.45
CA ALA A 113 -7.21 7.30 -38.51
C ALA A 113 -6.75 7.76 -37.11
N PHE A 114 -6.35 9.06 -36.94
CA PHE A 114 -5.90 9.59 -35.65
C PHE A 114 -6.93 9.40 -34.52
N SER A 115 -8.18 9.68 -34.82
CA SER A 115 -9.26 9.57 -33.84
C SER A 115 -9.43 8.12 -33.35
N TRP A 116 -9.29 7.14 -34.24
CA TRP A 116 -9.34 5.74 -33.90
C TRP A 116 -8.10 5.26 -33.14
N ALA A 117 -6.90 5.68 -33.57
CA ALA A 117 -5.66 5.39 -32.87
C ALA A 117 -5.70 5.90 -31.42
N PHE A 118 -6.18 7.14 -31.23
CA PHE A 118 -6.35 7.72 -29.90
C PHE A 118 -7.34 6.91 -29.02
N ARG A 119 -8.50 6.57 -29.58
CA ARG A 119 -9.51 5.78 -28.85
C ARG A 119 -8.97 4.41 -28.44
N LEU A 120 -8.22 3.73 -29.30
CA LEU A 120 -7.60 2.43 -29.00
C LEU A 120 -6.53 2.55 -27.90
N VAL A 121 -5.65 3.54 -28.00
CA VAL A 121 -4.64 3.81 -26.95
C VAL A 121 -5.33 4.14 -25.63
N PHE A 122 -6.37 4.95 -25.65
CA PHE A 122 -7.13 5.31 -24.45
C PHE A 122 -7.90 4.11 -23.87
N ALA A 123 -8.38 3.19 -24.72
CA ALA A 123 -8.99 1.94 -24.26
C ALA A 123 -7.99 1.06 -23.50
N VAL A 124 -6.72 1.00 -23.95
CA VAL A 124 -5.64 0.30 -23.20
C VAL A 124 -5.45 0.93 -21.83
N VAL A 125 -5.45 2.25 -21.71
CA VAL A 125 -5.40 2.94 -20.41
C VAL A 125 -6.59 2.59 -19.54
N GLY A 126 -7.79 2.48 -20.11
CA GLY A 126 -9.01 2.05 -19.40
C GLY A 126 -8.88 0.62 -18.85
N VAL A 127 -8.28 -0.30 -19.60
CA VAL A 127 -7.98 -1.66 -19.12
C VAL A 127 -7.00 -1.61 -17.95
N VAL A 128 -5.92 -0.84 -18.05
CA VAL A 128 -4.93 -0.68 -16.97
C VAL A 128 -5.57 -0.05 -15.72
N ALA A 129 -6.45 0.93 -15.89
CA ALA A 129 -7.20 1.53 -14.78
C ALA A 129 -8.10 0.49 -14.09
N SER A 130 -8.73 -0.40 -14.86
CA SER A 130 -9.54 -1.51 -14.31
C SER A 130 -8.66 -2.51 -13.54
N LEU A 131 -7.47 -2.82 -14.04
CA LEU A 131 -6.48 -3.65 -13.33
C LEU A 131 -6.02 -2.99 -12.03
N THR A 132 -5.88 -1.66 -12.01
CA THR A 132 -5.54 -0.89 -10.81
C THR A 132 -6.64 -1.04 -9.75
N ILE A 133 -7.92 -0.97 -10.13
CA ILE A 133 -9.05 -1.21 -9.21
C ILE A 133 -8.97 -2.62 -8.61
N VAL A 134 -8.73 -3.63 -9.45
CA VAL A 134 -8.60 -5.02 -8.98
C VAL A 134 -7.46 -5.17 -7.96
N GLU A 135 -6.31 -4.53 -8.20
CA GLU A 135 -5.19 -4.56 -7.24
C GLU A 135 -5.53 -3.85 -5.92
N LEU A 136 -6.23 -2.72 -5.97
CA LEU A 136 -6.66 -2.00 -4.77
C LEU A 136 -7.71 -2.77 -3.95
N VAL A 137 -8.63 -3.47 -4.63
CA VAL A 137 -9.67 -4.28 -3.96
C VAL A 137 -9.09 -5.57 -3.35
N ARG A 138 -8.07 -6.16 -3.98
CA ARG A 138 -7.42 -7.40 -3.49
C ARG A 138 -6.52 -7.19 -2.27
N ARG A 139 -6.32 -5.95 -1.82
CA ARG A 139 -5.48 -5.68 -0.64
C ARG A 139 -6.21 -6.07 0.64
N PRO A 140 -5.57 -6.83 1.55
CA PRO A 140 -6.10 -7.04 2.90
C PRO A 140 -6.08 -5.72 3.68
N GLY A 141 -7.12 -5.45 4.46
CA GLY A 141 -7.25 -4.22 5.25
C GLY A 141 -8.20 -3.18 4.62
N ARG A 142 -9.41 -3.62 4.22
CA ARG A 142 -10.48 -2.78 3.65
C ARG A 142 -10.96 -1.61 4.51
N GLY A 143 -10.56 -1.50 5.78
CA GLY A 143 -11.04 -0.49 6.74
C GLY A 143 -10.52 0.93 6.55
N GLY A 144 -9.57 1.18 5.66
CA GLY A 144 -9.04 2.53 5.47
C GLY A 144 -9.52 3.17 4.18
N GLY A 145 -10.34 4.21 4.26
CA GLY A 145 -10.82 5.02 3.12
C GLY A 145 -9.73 5.66 2.23
N THR A 146 -8.46 5.39 2.50
CA THR A 146 -7.30 5.97 1.81
C THR A 146 -7.11 5.49 0.36
N SER A 147 -7.59 4.29 -0.01
CA SER A 147 -7.56 3.79 -1.39
C SER A 147 -8.80 4.22 -2.21
N PHE A 148 -9.84 4.70 -1.53
CA PHE A 148 -11.12 5.09 -2.15
C PHE A 148 -10.95 6.17 -3.25
N PRO A 149 -10.19 7.28 -3.06
CA PRO A 149 -10.06 8.30 -4.10
C PRO A 149 -9.46 7.75 -5.39
N LEU A 150 -8.38 6.98 -5.33
CA LEU A 150 -7.75 6.41 -6.51
C LEU A 150 -8.65 5.38 -7.20
N THR A 151 -9.42 4.60 -6.43
CA THR A 151 -10.39 3.64 -6.97
C THR A 151 -11.49 4.35 -7.75
N VAL A 152 -12.08 5.42 -7.20
CA VAL A 152 -13.14 6.20 -7.86
C VAL A 152 -12.63 6.84 -9.16
N PHE A 153 -11.44 7.45 -9.13
CA PHE A 153 -10.87 8.07 -10.32
C PHE A 153 -10.41 7.05 -11.37
N SER A 154 -9.90 5.89 -10.96
CA SER A 154 -9.60 4.79 -11.89
C SER A 154 -10.87 4.27 -12.56
N LEU A 155 -11.98 4.18 -11.82
CA LEU A 155 -13.29 3.83 -12.37
C LEU A 155 -13.77 4.89 -13.38
N ALA A 156 -13.62 6.17 -13.07
CA ALA A 156 -13.97 7.25 -13.98
C ALA A 156 -13.17 7.21 -15.28
N VAL A 157 -11.85 6.93 -15.21
CA VAL A 157 -10.98 6.76 -16.39
C VAL A 157 -11.41 5.55 -17.21
N ALA A 158 -11.70 4.41 -16.57
CA ALA A 158 -12.18 3.20 -17.25
C ALA A 158 -13.52 3.44 -17.97
N ALA A 159 -14.44 4.13 -17.30
CA ALA A 159 -15.74 4.50 -17.88
C ALA A 159 -15.58 5.48 -19.06
N ALA A 160 -14.72 6.49 -18.93
CA ALA A 160 -14.42 7.45 -20.00
C ALA A 160 -13.79 6.75 -21.22
N ALA A 161 -12.91 5.79 -21.01
CA ALA A 161 -12.31 5.00 -22.08
C ALA A 161 -13.36 4.14 -22.80
N ALA A 162 -14.23 3.47 -22.05
CA ALA A 162 -15.30 2.67 -22.60
C ALA A 162 -16.33 3.51 -23.40
N THR A 163 -16.73 4.68 -22.87
CA THR A 163 -17.66 5.59 -23.55
C THR A 163 -17.03 6.21 -24.80
N SER A 164 -15.73 6.56 -24.77
CA SER A 164 -15.01 7.06 -25.95
C SER A 164 -14.97 6.02 -27.06
N LEU A 165 -14.70 4.75 -26.74
CA LEU A 165 -14.68 3.67 -27.70
C LEU A 165 -16.09 3.39 -28.25
N ALA A 166 -17.10 3.32 -27.39
CA ALA A 166 -18.49 3.10 -27.78
C ALA A 166 -19.01 4.22 -28.71
N ALA A 167 -18.71 5.49 -28.40
CA ALA A 167 -19.08 6.63 -29.23
C ALA A 167 -18.46 6.53 -30.64
N GLY A 168 -17.21 6.05 -30.74
CA GLY A 168 -16.59 5.81 -32.05
C GLY A 168 -17.26 4.73 -32.87
N LEU A 169 -17.74 3.67 -32.23
CA LEU A 169 -18.41 2.57 -32.87
C LEU A 169 -19.85 2.93 -33.33
N LEU A 170 -20.55 3.78 -32.54
CA LEU A 170 -21.94 4.14 -32.78
C LEU A 170 -22.09 5.36 -33.73
N SER A 171 -21.13 6.25 -33.76
CA SER A 171 -21.18 7.48 -34.54
C SER A 171 -19.80 7.80 -35.15
N PRO A 172 -19.38 7.11 -36.22
CA PRO A 172 -18.08 7.30 -36.84
C PRO A 172 -17.87 8.73 -37.36
N ASP A 173 -18.95 9.39 -37.82
CA ASP A 173 -18.94 10.74 -38.43
C ASP A 173 -19.32 11.85 -37.43
N GLY A 174 -19.57 11.51 -36.19
CA GLY A 174 -19.96 12.47 -35.16
C GLY A 174 -18.81 13.35 -34.74
N GLY A 175 -18.75 14.56 -35.30
CA GLY A 175 -17.89 15.65 -34.85
C GLY A 175 -18.27 16.07 -33.43
N SER A 176 -17.80 15.33 -32.42
CA SER A 176 -17.94 15.76 -31.03
C SER A 176 -17.12 17.02 -30.82
N ASP A 177 -17.72 18.00 -30.13
CA ASP A 177 -17.01 19.23 -29.75
C ASP A 177 -15.81 18.89 -28.84
N LEU A 178 -14.67 18.69 -29.49
CA LEU A 178 -13.42 18.26 -28.85
C LEU A 178 -12.89 19.25 -27.82
N SER A 179 -13.38 20.51 -27.83
CA SER A 179 -12.95 21.55 -26.90
C SER A 179 -13.46 21.27 -25.47
N PHE A 180 -14.71 20.89 -25.34
CA PHE A 180 -15.32 20.51 -24.06
C PHE A 180 -14.66 19.24 -23.49
N LEU A 181 -14.53 18.21 -24.34
CA LEU A 181 -13.88 16.96 -23.95
C LEU A 181 -12.42 17.18 -23.51
N ARG A 182 -11.68 18.06 -24.19
CA ARG A 182 -10.31 18.41 -23.82
C ARG A 182 -10.25 19.06 -22.44
N THR A 183 -11.14 20.02 -22.13
CA THR A 183 -11.19 20.68 -20.83
C THR A 183 -11.54 19.70 -19.70
N VAL A 184 -12.55 18.87 -19.91
CA VAL A 184 -12.97 17.83 -18.93
C VAL A 184 -11.87 16.83 -18.71
N ASN A 185 -11.18 16.37 -19.77
CA ASN A 185 -10.05 15.44 -19.64
C ASN A 185 -8.87 16.06 -18.88
N SER A 186 -8.56 17.34 -19.12
CA SER A 186 -7.46 18.03 -18.42
C SER A 186 -7.75 18.22 -16.94
N LEU A 187 -8.97 18.59 -16.56
CA LEU A 187 -9.39 18.69 -15.16
C LEU A 187 -9.42 17.30 -14.49
N GLY A 188 -9.93 16.29 -15.20
CA GLY A 188 -9.93 14.91 -14.75
C GLY A 188 -8.53 14.37 -14.48
N MET A 189 -7.57 14.72 -15.36
CA MET A 189 -6.17 14.33 -15.20
C MET A 189 -5.52 14.98 -13.98
N LEU A 190 -5.79 16.26 -13.70
CA LEU A 190 -5.31 16.94 -12.49
C LEU A 190 -5.86 16.26 -11.22
N ALA A 191 -7.15 16.00 -11.19
CA ALA A 191 -7.79 15.34 -10.06
C ALA A 191 -7.25 13.92 -9.86
N TYR A 192 -7.06 13.15 -10.95
CA TYR A 192 -6.46 11.84 -10.90
C TYR A 192 -5.04 11.86 -10.32
N LEU A 193 -4.21 12.83 -10.75
CA LEU A 193 -2.83 12.98 -10.28
C LEU A 193 -2.77 13.26 -8.78
N VAL A 194 -3.63 14.17 -8.27
CA VAL A 194 -3.70 14.48 -6.84
C VAL A 194 -4.18 13.27 -6.03
N CYS A 195 -5.23 12.58 -6.48
CA CYS A 195 -5.74 11.38 -5.81
C CYS A 195 -4.73 10.23 -5.83
N ALA A 196 -4.01 10.05 -6.95
CA ALA A 196 -2.93 9.07 -7.04
C ALA A 196 -1.79 9.42 -6.07
N LEU A 197 -1.35 10.69 -6.04
CA LEU A 197 -0.31 11.14 -5.10
C LEU A 197 -0.69 10.83 -3.66
N VAL A 198 -1.87 11.29 -3.23
CA VAL A 198 -2.34 11.07 -1.85
C VAL A 198 -2.39 9.58 -1.53
N THR A 199 -3.06 8.79 -2.37
CA THR A 199 -3.21 7.33 -2.15
C THR A 199 -1.85 6.63 -2.09
N LEU A 200 -0.94 6.92 -3.04
CA LEU A 200 0.35 6.24 -3.12
C LEU A 200 1.32 6.67 -2.01
N LEU A 201 1.26 7.94 -1.56
CA LEU A 201 2.00 8.39 -0.38
C LEU A 201 1.50 7.70 0.90
N PHE A 202 0.20 7.57 1.08
CA PHE A 202 -0.35 6.82 2.21
C PHE A 202 0.05 5.35 2.16
N LEU A 203 0.08 4.73 0.98
CA LEU A 203 0.54 3.35 0.82
C LEU A 203 2.05 3.23 1.10
N ALA A 204 2.86 4.18 0.65
CA ALA A 204 4.29 4.21 0.95
C ALA A 204 4.56 4.32 2.46
N ARG A 205 3.76 5.13 3.18
CA ARG A 205 3.89 5.31 4.63
C ARG A 205 3.33 4.16 5.46
N ARG A 206 2.26 3.48 5.00
CA ARG A 206 1.71 2.31 5.71
C ARG A 206 2.73 1.19 5.88
N GLY A 207 3.73 1.10 5.03
CA GLY A 207 4.84 0.16 5.19
C GLY A 207 5.82 0.51 6.30
N GLU A 208 5.69 1.65 7.01
CA GLU A 208 6.53 2.00 8.16
C GLU A 208 6.35 1.03 9.35
N HIS A 209 5.26 0.27 9.36
CA HIS A 209 5.01 -0.72 10.40
C HIS A 209 5.65 -2.10 10.10
N GLU A 210 6.33 -2.27 8.95
CA GLU A 210 6.97 -3.54 8.54
C GLU A 210 8.52 -3.64 8.63
N PRO A 211 9.35 -2.59 8.84
CA PRO A 211 10.81 -2.77 8.86
C PRO A 211 11.31 -3.61 10.04
N ALA A 212 10.53 -3.71 11.12
CA ALA A 212 10.89 -4.56 12.26
C ALA A 212 10.65 -6.06 11.99
N ARG A 213 9.82 -6.41 11.01
CA ARG A 213 9.53 -7.79 10.67
C ARG A 213 10.73 -8.49 10.03
N SER A 214 11.40 -7.82 9.11
CA SER A 214 12.53 -8.42 8.39
C SER A 214 13.71 -8.77 9.30
N VAL A 215 14.11 -7.88 10.23
CA VAL A 215 15.22 -8.13 11.16
C VAL A 215 14.84 -9.23 12.17
N PHE A 216 13.63 -9.19 12.72
CA PHE A 216 13.15 -10.25 13.61
C PHE A 216 13.08 -11.59 12.88
N GLU A 217 12.53 -11.64 11.66
CA GLU A 217 12.39 -12.87 10.89
C GLU A 217 13.75 -13.49 10.59
N ASP A 218 14.73 -12.70 10.15
CA ASP A 218 16.07 -13.19 9.85
C ASP A 218 16.75 -13.78 11.10
N VAL A 219 16.64 -13.09 12.23
CA VAL A 219 17.19 -13.56 13.52
C VAL A 219 16.45 -14.81 14.00
N ALA A 220 15.12 -14.80 13.95
CA ALA A 220 14.28 -15.91 14.41
C ALA A 220 14.49 -17.18 13.59
N VAL A 221 14.56 -17.07 12.26
CA VAL A 221 14.84 -18.20 11.36
C VAL A 221 16.21 -18.79 11.66
N GLU A 222 17.24 -17.96 11.85
CA GLU A 222 18.58 -18.44 12.15
C GLU A 222 18.66 -19.10 13.54
N ARG A 223 17.96 -18.57 14.56
CA ARG A 223 17.87 -19.21 15.88
C ARG A 223 17.14 -20.54 15.84
N LEU A 224 15.99 -20.62 15.16
CA LEU A 224 15.23 -21.86 14.99
C LEU A 224 16.04 -22.92 14.22
N ARG A 225 16.79 -22.52 13.20
CA ARG A 225 17.69 -23.42 12.47
C ARG A 225 18.79 -24.00 13.38
N ARG A 226 19.38 -23.20 14.25
CA ARG A 226 20.37 -23.66 15.24
C ARG A 226 19.73 -24.58 16.28
N ALA A 227 18.56 -24.21 16.79
CA ALA A 227 17.81 -25.03 17.73
C ALA A 227 17.45 -26.40 17.14
N GLN A 228 17.08 -26.44 15.87
CA GLN A 228 16.82 -27.69 15.15
C GLN A 228 18.08 -28.56 15.05
N ALA A 229 19.22 -27.95 14.74
CA ALA A 229 20.50 -28.65 14.62
C ALA A 229 20.98 -29.21 15.96
N SER A 230 20.71 -28.51 17.08
CA SER A 230 21.05 -28.94 18.45
C SER A 230 19.98 -29.82 19.10
N GLY A 231 18.82 -30.00 18.46
CA GLY A 231 17.69 -30.78 19.00
C GLY A 231 16.97 -30.15 20.20
N GLU A 232 17.09 -28.81 20.34
CA GLU A 232 16.44 -28.03 21.40
C GLU A 232 14.95 -27.91 21.20
N ARG A 233 14.15 -28.44 22.12
CA ARG A 233 12.68 -28.44 22.03
C ARG A 233 11.98 -27.43 22.93
N SER A 234 12.75 -26.63 23.67
CA SER A 234 12.21 -25.59 24.59
C SER A 234 11.79 -24.29 23.91
N TRP A 235 12.06 -24.15 22.62
CA TRP A 235 11.71 -22.96 21.87
C TRP A 235 10.20 -22.84 21.67
N ALA A 236 9.72 -21.61 21.84
CA ALA A 236 8.32 -21.26 21.63
C ALA A 236 8.19 -19.87 21.03
N LEU A 237 7.17 -19.66 20.21
CA LEU A 237 6.75 -18.38 19.70
C LEU A 237 5.46 -17.96 20.37
N LEU A 238 5.46 -16.75 20.92
CA LEU A 238 4.27 -16.09 21.42
C LEU A 238 3.82 -15.03 20.42
N TYR A 239 2.52 -14.97 20.16
CA TYR A 239 1.88 -13.91 19.41
C TYR A 239 1.06 -13.07 20.40
N VAL A 240 1.45 -11.81 20.61
CA VAL A 240 0.81 -10.89 21.54
C VAL A 240 0.04 -9.86 20.73
N ARG A 241 -1.24 -9.71 20.99
CA ARG A 241 -2.14 -8.77 20.32
C ARG A 241 -2.81 -7.88 21.35
N LEU A 242 -2.89 -6.58 21.04
CA LEU A 242 -3.79 -5.68 21.75
C LEU A 242 -5.22 -5.92 21.27
N ASP A 243 -6.14 -6.21 22.18
CA ASP A 243 -7.54 -6.47 21.82
C ASP A 243 -8.23 -5.17 21.34
N ASP A 244 -9.18 -5.31 20.43
CA ASP A 244 -10.00 -4.21 19.88
C ASP A 244 -9.17 -3.01 19.36
N ALA A 245 -7.99 -3.26 18.80
CA ALA A 245 -7.02 -2.24 18.40
C ALA A 245 -7.61 -1.19 17.44
N ASP A 246 -8.45 -1.59 16.48
CA ASP A 246 -9.08 -0.68 15.52
C ASP A 246 -10.10 0.25 16.21
N ASP A 247 -10.89 -0.29 17.13
CA ASP A 247 -11.87 0.47 17.90
C ASP A 247 -11.18 1.40 18.91
N LEU A 248 -10.12 0.92 19.56
CA LEU A 248 -9.27 1.73 20.45
C LEU A 248 -8.67 2.91 19.69
N GLU A 249 -8.06 2.70 18.53
CA GLU A 249 -7.49 3.79 17.72
C GLU A 249 -8.57 4.82 17.34
N ALA A 250 -9.76 4.36 16.96
CA ALA A 250 -10.87 5.23 16.61
C ALA A 250 -11.33 6.10 17.78
N VAL A 251 -11.33 5.54 19.01
CA VAL A 251 -11.78 6.23 20.23
C VAL A 251 -10.70 7.17 20.77
N VAL A 252 -9.46 6.70 20.95
CA VAL A 252 -8.40 7.48 21.61
C VAL A 252 -7.63 8.38 20.64
N GLY A 253 -7.67 8.07 19.33
CA GLY A 253 -6.92 8.76 18.28
C GLY A 253 -5.49 8.20 18.09
N THR A 254 -4.92 8.44 16.91
CA THR A 254 -3.67 7.81 16.45
C THR A 254 -2.47 8.07 17.38
N ALA A 255 -2.34 9.27 17.96
CA ALA A 255 -1.21 9.59 18.84
C ALA A 255 -1.26 8.80 20.17
N ALA A 256 -2.41 8.81 20.86
CA ALA A 256 -2.59 8.06 22.11
C ALA A 256 -2.53 6.55 21.87
N PHE A 257 -3.02 6.07 20.73
CA PHE A 257 -2.89 4.66 20.32
C PHE A 257 -1.42 4.26 20.10
N ALA A 258 -0.61 5.11 19.47
CA ALA A 258 0.82 4.86 19.32
C ALA A 258 1.55 4.74 20.67
N ASP A 259 1.16 5.59 21.64
CA ASP A 259 1.69 5.52 23.02
C ASP A 259 1.28 4.21 23.72
N LEU A 260 0.03 3.73 23.52
CA LEU A 260 -0.41 2.43 24.03
C LEU A 260 0.40 1.28 23.48
N VAL A 261 0.60 1.26 22.16
CA VAL A 261 1.40 0.22 21.48
C VAL A 261 2.85 0.26 21.96
N SER A 262 3.41 1.45 22.21
CA SER A 262 4.76 1.60 22.78
C SER A 262 4.85 1.02 24.19
N ARG A 263 3.88 1.30 25.05
CA ARG A 263 3.81 0.74 26.41
C ARG A 263 3.69 -0.79 26.40
N LEU A 264 2.82 -1.34 25.54
CA LEU A 264 2.73 -2.80 25.37
C LEU A 264 4.07 -3.41 25.00
N ARG A 265 4.81 -2.79 24.07
CA ARG A 265 6.16 -3.21 23.71
C ARG A 265 7.11 -3.17 24.91
N ASP A 266 7.07 -2.10 25.70
CA ASP A 266 7.94 -1.90 26.86
C ASP A 266 7.65 -2.95 27.94
N ASP A 267 6.37 -3.27 28.20
CA ASP A 267 5.95 -4.36 29.09
C ASP A 267 6.46 -5.72 28.62
N ILE A 268 6.38 -5.99 27.30
CA ILE A 268 6.95 -7.24 26.75
C ILE A 268 8.46 -7.28 26.99
N CYS A 269 9.18 -6.19 26.75
CA CYS A 269 10.62 -6.12 26.98
C CYS A 269 11.00 -6.28 28.45
N GLU A 270 10.21 -5.78 29.39
CA GLU A 270 10.44 -5.92 30.82
C GLU A 270 10.21 -7.34 31.33
N ILE A 271 9.15 -7.99 30.85
CA ILE A 271 8.74 -9.31 31.32
C ILE A 271 9.57 -10.43 30.68
N PHE A 272 9.95 -10.27 29.40
CA PHE A 272 10.76 -11.26 28.71
C PHE A 272 12.24 -10.88 28.77
N PRO A 273 13.15 -11.87 28.92
CA PRO A 273 14.58 -11.59 29.07
C PRO A 273 15.18 -11.05 27.77
N THR A 274 16.33 -10.40 27.89
CA THR A 274 17.12 -9.88 26.75
C THR A 274 17.51 -10.95 25.72
N GLU A 275 17.39 -12.23 26.05
CA GLU A 275 17.63 -13.39 25.17
C GLU A 275 16.43 -13.72 24.29
N ALA A 276 15.24 -13.17 24.60
CA ALA A 276 14.07 -13.30 23.75
C ALA A 276 14.14 -12.33 22.58
N ASP A 277 13.82 -12.82 21.38
CA ASP A 277 13.72 -11.98 20.21
C ASP A 277 12.30 -11.43 20.09
N LEU A 278 12.20 -10.10 20.05
CA LEU A 278 10.92 -9.40 19.89
C LEU A 278 10.81 -8.77 18.51
N GLY A 279 9.73 -9.06 17.82
CA GLY A 279 9.38 -8.45 16.54
C GLY A 279 7.96 -7.87 16.53
N ARG A 280 7.79 -6.73 15.88
CA ARG A 280 6.46 -6.19 15.60
C ARG A 280 5.95 -6.83 14.31
N VAL A 281 4.81 -7.51 14.36
CA VAL A 281 4.22 -8.27 13.25
C VAL A 281 2.89 -7.70 12.75
N GLY A 282 2.42 -6.63 13.38
CA GLY A 282 1.20 -5.91 13.01
C GLY A 282 1.15 -4.50 13.61
N PRO A 283 0.06 -3.75 13.39
CA PRO A 283 -0.11 -2.41 13.93
C PRO A 283 -0.03 -2.36 15.47
N ALA A 284 -0.59 -3.38 16.13
CA ALA A 284 -0.58 -3.55 17.59
C ALA A 284 -0.26 -5.00 17.99
N ASP A 285 0.43 -5.74 17.10
CA ASP A 285 0.75 -7.15 17.27
C ASP A 285 2.27 -7.33 17.37
N PHE A 286 2.69 -8.20 18.30
CA PHE A 286 4.09 -8.54 18.54
C PHE A 286 4.31 -10.05 18.51
N ALA A 287 5.47 -10.48 18.02
CA ALA A 287 5.94 -11.85 18.12
C ALA A 287 7.16 -11.92 19.04
N VAL A 288 7.15 -12.86 19.97
CA VAL A 288 8.27 -13.10 20.89
C VAL A 288 8.75 -14.52 20.71
N LEU A 289 9.98 -14.71 20.25
CA LEU A 289 10.64 -16.01 20.16
C LEU A 289 11.55 -16.22 21.37
N THR A 290 11.36 -17.30 22.11
CA THR A 290 12.12 -17.56 23.36
C THR A 290 12.33 -19.05 23.60
N ALA A 291 13.45 -19.39 24.26
CA ALA A 291 13.85 -20.74 24.63
C ALA A 291 13.66 -20.99 26.13
N GLN A 292 12.43 -20.85 26.64
CA GLN A 292 12.15 -21.02 28.06
C GLN A 292 11.27 -22.25 28.36
N PRO A 293 11.43 -22.87 29.54
CA PRO A 293 10.55 -23.93 29.97
C PRO A 293 9.08 -23.49 30.02
N ALA A 294 8.16 -24.37 29.65
CA ALA A 294 6.73 -24.07 29.54
C ALA A 294 6.12 -23.54 30.85
N THR A 295 6.64 -23.94 32.02
CA THR A 295 6.19 -23.42 33.32
C THR A 295 6.54 -21.94 33.51
N VAL A 296 7.78 -21.57 33.23
CA VAL A 296 8.28 -20.18 33.33
C VAL A 296 7.55 -19.30 32.32
N LEU A 297 7.39 -19.80 31.08
CA LEU A 297 6.72 -19.08 30.02
C LEU A 297 5.26 -18.77 30.37
N ARG A 298 4.55 -19.74 30.95
CA ARG A 298 3.16 -19.58 31.43
C ARG A 298 3.04 -18.44 32.47
N ASP A 299 3.95 -18.38 33.42
CA ASP A 299 3.92 -17.38 34.47
C ASP A 299 4.23 -15.97 33.91
N ARG A 300 5.17 -15.88 32.95
CA ARG A 300 5.48 -14.62 32.26
C ARG A 300 4.32 -14.12 31.43
N VAL A 301 3.67 -14.99 30.67
CA VAL A 301 2.48 -14.65 29.85
C VAL A 301 1.34 -14.17 30.77
N ARG A 302 1.10 -14.83 31.89
CA ARG A 302 0.10 -14.38 32.88
C ARG A 302 0.44 -13.01 33.48
N THR A 303 1.73 -12.74 33.70
CA THR A 303 2.18 -11.46 34.20
C THR A 303 1.98 -10.38 33.13
N LEU A 304 2.30 -10.66 31.87
CA LEU A 304 2.07 -9.72 30.76
C LEU A 304 0.59 -9.34 30.63
N VAL A 305 -0.29 -10.33 30.54
CA VAL A 305 -1.75 -10.08 30.41
C VAL A 305 -2.24 -9.21 31.56
N ARG A 306 -1.83 -9.51 32.81
CA ARG A 306 -2.20 -8.72 33.99
C ARG A 306 -1.59 -7.30 33.99
N SER A 307 -0.35 -7.14 33.53
CA SER A 307 0.30 -5.81 33.42
C SER A 307 -0.46 -4.91 32.46
N VAL A 308 -0.83 -5.44 31.29
CA VAL A 308 -1.61 -4.70 30.29
C VAL A 308 -2.97 -4.29 30.86
N ALA A 309 -3.69 -5.20 31.50
CA ALA A 309 -5.00 -4.90 32.08
C ALA A 309 -4.95 -3.89 33.23
N ALA A 310 -3.86 -3.87 34.02
CA ALA A 310 -3.73 -3.01 35.19
C ALA A 310 -3.09 -1.64 34.90
N GLY A 311 -2.28 -1.53 33.83
CA GLY A 311 -1.39 -0.40 33.61
C GLY A 311 -1.74 0.55 32.45
N HIS A 312 -2.71 0.20 31.63
CA HIS A 312 -2.97 0.94 30.39
C HIS A 312 -4.36 1.61 30.37
N GLU A 313 -4.68 2.33 31.43
CA GLU A 313 -5.85 3.23 31.39
C GLU A 313 -5.50 4.47 30.55
N VAL A 314 -6.27 4.70 29.50
CA VAL A 314 -6.17 5.94 28.70
C VAL A 314 -7.37 6.81 29.02
N THR A 315 -7.09 7.97 29.60
CA THR A 315 -8.12 8.97 29.87
C THR A 315 -8.25 9.91 28.69
N ARG A 316 -9.40 9.91 28.02
CA ARG A 316 -9.79 10.92 27.05
C ARG A 316 -11.13 11.51 27.45
N ASP A 317 -11.17 12.83 27.68
CA ASP A 317 -12.40 13.57 27.99
C ASP A 317 -13.24 12.95 29.10
N ALA A 318 -12.59 12.45 30.18
CA ALA A 318 -13.20 11.77 31.33
C ALA A 318 -13.71 10.32 31.03
N LEU A 319 -13.42 9.74 29.90
CA LEU A 319 -13.65 8.33 29.64
C LEU A 319 -12.35 7.53 29.92
N GLU A 320 -12.42 6.65 30.89
CA GLU A 320 -11.38 5.64 31.16
C GLU A 320 -11.62 4.45 30.23
N VAL A 321 -10.70 4.21 29.31
CA VAL A 321 -10.76 3.04 28.41
C VAL A 321 -9.77 2.02 28.91
N GLY A 322 -10.27 0.91 29.44
CA GLY A 322 -9.46 -0.25 29.82
C GLY A 322 -8.91 -0.94 28.56
N THR A 323 -7.67 -1.41 28.63
CA THR A 323 -7.02 -2.17 27.55
C THR A 323 -6.82 -3.61 27.97
N SER A 324 -6.94 -4.54 27.04
CA SER A 324 -6.64 -5.95 27.24
C SER A 324 -5.74 -6.48 26.12
N ALA A 325 -5.05 -7.58 26.40
CA ALA A 325 -4.22 -8.25 25.41
C ALA A 325 -4.51 -9.75 25.38
N SER A 326 -4.55 -10.28 24.18
CA SER A 326 -4.66 -11.72 23.91
C SER A 326 -3.32 -12.28 23.47
N VAL A 327 -2.94 -13.44 24.04
CA VAL A 327 -1.67 -14.08 23.73
C VAL A 327 -1.89 -15.49 23.23
N GLY A 328 -1.32 -15.79 22.06
CA GLY A 328 -1.24 -17.15 21.53
C GLY A 328 0.17 -17.70 21.67
N TRP A 329 0.29 -18.99 21.94
CA TRP A 329 1.56 -19.67 22.17
C TRP A 329 1.67 -20.92 21.30
N ALA A 330 2.72 -21.02 20.46
CA ALA A 330 3.08 -22.21 19.68
C ALA A 330 4.47 -22.69 20.04
N GLY A 331 4.61 -23.99 20.35
CA GLY A 331 5.88 -24.60 20.71
C GLY A 331 6.49 -25.39 19.55
N VAL A 332 7.81 -25.36 19.38
CA VAL A 332 8.53 -26.16 18.35
C VAL A 332 8.33 -27.67 18.52
N SER A 333 8.01 -28.14 19.72
CA SER A 333 7.72 -29.54 19.98
C SER A 333 6.46 -30.07 19.28
N GLU A 334 5.54 -29.18 18.91
CA GLU A 334 4.26 -29.48 18.28
C GLU A 334 4.22 -29.06 16.80
N PHE A 335 4.80 -27.93 16.48
CA PHE A 335 4.71 -27.29 15.15
C PHE A 335 5.99 -27.34 14.33
N GLY A 336 7.11 -27.87 14.90
CA GLY A 336 8.42 -27.86 14.24
C GLY A 336 9.11 -26.49 14.31
N TYR A 337 10.18 -26.34 13.53
CA TYR A 337 11.08 -25.17 13.58
C TYR A 337 10.84 -24.18 12.43
N ASP A 338 9.76 -24.34 11.69
CA ASP A 338 9.38 -23.39 10.65
C ASP A 338 8.72 -22.15 11.25
N LEU A 339 9.30 -20.97 11.01
CA LEU A 339 8.83 -19.72 11.60
C LEU A 339 7.41 -19.38 11.17
N ASP A 340 7.08 -19.55 9.90
CA ASP A 340 5.75 -19.20 9.36
C ASP A 340 4.65 -20.11 9.96
N THR A 341 4.97 -21.37 10.14
CA THR A 341 4.08 -22.33 10.82
C THR A 341 3.85 -21.94 12.28
N LEU A 342 4.91 -21.57 13.01
CA LEU A 342 4.82 -21.13 14.41
C LEU A 342 4.02 -19.85 14.55
N VAL A 343 4.27 -18.84 13.69
CA VAL A 343 3.54 -17.57 13.68
C VAL A 343 2.06 -17.80 13.39
N THR A 344 1.75 -18.63 12.38
CA THR A 344 0.36 -18.93 12.01
C THR A 344 -0.39 -19.62 13.14
N ALA A 345 0.22 -20.61 13.78
CA ALA A 345 -0.37 -21.35 14.89
C ALA A 345 -0.57 -20.47 16.14
N ALA A 346 0.45 -19.67 16.50
CA ALA A 346 0.37 -18.75 17.63
C ALA A 346 -0.67 -17.65 17.38
N ARG A 347 -0.73 -17.09 16.17
CA ARG A 347 -1.74 -16.11 15.79
C ARG A 347 -3.16 -16.66 15.90
N ALA A 348 -3.40 -17.86 15.37
CA ALA A 348 -4.70 -18.51 15.47
C ALA A 348 -5.12 -18.75 16.94
N ALA A 349 -4.17 -19.08 17.83
CA ALA A 349 -4.44 -19.20 19.26
C ALA A 349 -4.77 -17.83 19.90
N ALA A 350 -4.06 -16.75 19.52
CA ALA A 350 -4.38 -15.40 19.98
C ALA A 350 -5.76 -14.94 19.48
N ASP A 351 -6.13 -15.24 18.24
CA ASP A 351 -7.45 -14.94 17.67
C ASP A 351 -8.58 -15.64 18.45
N ARG A 352 -8.39 -16.92 18.84
CA ARG A 352 -9.36 -17.63 19.69
C ARG A 352 -9.44 -17.03 21.09
N SER A 353 -8.30 -16.62 21.66
CA SER A 353 -8.22 -15.93 22.94
C SER A 353 -9.03 -14.62 22.93
N ALA A 354 -8.84 -13.79 21.91
CA ALA A 354 -9.59 -12.55 21.70
C ALA A 354 -11.09 -12.82 21.51
N ALA A 355 -11.46 -13.78 20.65
CA ALA A 355 -12.86 -14.17 20.41
C ALA A 355 -13.57 -14.71 21.67
N ALA A 356 -12.83 -15.25 22.63
CA ALA A 356 -13.36 -15.73 23.91
C ALA A 356 -13.44 -14.66 25.00
N GLY A 357 -13.29 -13.37 24.63
CA GLY A 357 -13.45 -12.20 25.51
C GLY A 357 -12.15 -11.48 25.87
N GLY A 358 -11.03 -11.83 25.28
CA GLY A 358 -9.73 -11.18 25.52
C GLY A 358 -9.16 -11.44 26.91
N ASP A 359 -8.12 -10.65 27.29
CA ASP A 359 -7.44 -10.69 28.60
C ASP A 359 -7.02 -12.10 29.04
N ARG A 360 -6.52 -12.90 28.08
CA ARG A 360 -6.14 -14.28 28.31
C ARG A 360 -5.07 -14.78 27.34
N TRP A 361 -4.62 -15.98 27.57
CA TRP A 361 -3.70 -16.65 26.68
C TRP A 361 -4.19 -18.04 26.32
N GLU A 362 -3.84 -18.52 25.14
CA GLU A 362 -4.16 -19.86 24.66
C GLU A 362 -2.92 -20.50 24.02
N ARG A 363 -2.75 -21.81 24.28
CA ARG A 363 -1.74 -22.61 23.62
C ARG A 363 -2.31 -23.20 22.34
N ALA A 364 -1.59 -23.04 21.23
CA ALA A 364 -1.89 -23.75 20.00
C ALA A 364 -1.73 -25.26 20.20
N THR A 365 -2.63 -26.02 19.64
CA THR A 365 -2.59 -27.47 19.57
C THR A 365 -2.56 -27.89 18.11
N ALA A 366 -1.68 -28.87 17.76
CA ALA A 366 -1.54 -29.38 16.40
C ALA A 366 -2.75 -30.18 15.94
#